data_744f6558c304feb3b7aab3e4b945dc21
#
_entry.id   744f6558c304feb3b7aab3e4b945dc21
#
_cell.length_a   1.000
_cell.length_b   1.000
_cell.length_c   1.000
_cell.angle_alpha   90.00
_cell.angle_beta   90.00
_cell.angle_gamma   90.00
#
_symmetry.space_group_name_H-M   'P 1'
#
loop_
_entity.id
_entity.type
_entity.pdbx_description
1 polymer ?
#
loop_
_entity_poly.entity_id
_entity_poly.type
_entity_poly.pdbx_seq_one_letter_code
_entity_poly.pdbx_strand_id
1 'polypeptide(L)'
;MKVKIVNQSRFALPEYQTPLSAGLDIRANIEESITLAPLERTLVPTGLYVELPEGYEMQIRPRSGLAAKHGITVLNSPGTIDADYRGEIKVILVNLSNEPFTIEAGERIAQMVVARHEQIEWESVEVLGTTERGAGGFGSTGRG
;
A
#
# COMPACT_ATOMS: atom_id res chain seq x y z
N MET A 1 14.81 -0.85 13.98
CA MET A 1 15.11 0.24 13.02
C MET A 1 14.29 1.47 13.38
N LYS A 2 14.85 2.67 13.29
CA LYS A 2 14.12 3.92 13.52
C LYS A 2 13.78 4.58 12.19
N VAL A 3 12.54 5.05 12.05
CA VAL A 3 12.07 5.84 10.90
C VAL A 3 11.62 7.19 11.44
N LYS A 4 12.11 8.28 10.83
CA LYS A 4 11.65 9.61 11.21
C LYS A 4 10.25 9.84 10.63
N ILE A 5 9.37 10.43 11.42
CA ILE A 5 8.00 10.72 11.02
C ILE A 5 7.57 12.10 11.50
N VAL A 6 6.85 12.81 10.65
CA VAL A 6 6.07 14.00 11.01
C VAL A 6 4.60 13.62 10.93
N ASN A 7 3.89 13.80 12.03
CA ASN A 7 2.45 13.57 12.12
C ASN A 7 1.72 14.91 12.21
N GLN A 8 1.08 15.31 11.12
CA GLN A 8 0.21 16.49 11.05
C GLN A 8 -1.28 16.11 11.17
N SER A 9 -1.56 14.82 11.36
CA SER A 9 -2.94 14.38 11.60
C SER A 9 -3.36 14.66 13.05
N ARG A 10 -4.68 14.61 13.29
CA ARG A 10 -5.24 14.67 14.64
C ARG A 10 -5.30 13.30 15.35
N PHE A 11 -4.75 12.28 14.73
CA PHE A 11 -4.75 10.91 15.25
C PHE A 11 -3.37 10.53 15.79
N ALA A 12 -3.35 9.51 16.65
CA ALA A 12 -2.11 8.93 17.13
C ALA A 12 -1.28 8.32 16.00
N LEU A 13 0.01 8.17 16.22
CA LEU A 13 0.91 7.48 15.29
C LEU A 13 0.40 6.05 15.02
N PRO A 14 0.60 5.53 13.80
CA PRO A 14 0.32 4.14 13.48
C PRO A 14 1.08 3.18 14.41
N GLU A 15 0.41 2.13 14.84
CA GLU A 15 0.96 1.13 15.73
C GLU A 15 0.76 -0.28 15.16
N TYR A 16 1.69 -1.19 15.49
CA TYR A 16 1.49 -2.61 15.26
C TYR A 16 0.44 -3.15 16.21
N GLN A 17 -0.60 -3.77 15.68
CA GLN A 17 -1.70 -4.27 16.50
C GLN A 17 -1.32 -5.49 17.32
N THR A 18 -0.32 -6.24 16.88
CA THR A 18 0.25 -7.39 17.61
C THR A 18 1.78 -7.37 17.51
N PRO A 19 2.51 -8.02 18.43
CA PRO A 19 3.99 -8.02 18.42
C PRO A 19 4.61 -8.60 17.14
N LEU A 20 3.89 -9.41 16.38
CA LEU A 20 4.37 -10.05 15.16
C LEU A 20 3.69 -9.51 13.89
N SER A 21 2.94 -8.42 13.99
CA SER A 21 2.38 -7.75 12.81
C SER A 21 3.47 -7.19 11.91
N ALA A 22 3.33 -7.37 10.60
CA ALA A 22 4.20 -6.74 9.61
C ALA A 22 3.70 -5.35 9.18
N GLY A 23 2.39 -5.12 9.27
CA GLY A 23 1.74 -3.88 8.84
C GLY A 23 1.30 -2.99 10.00
N LEU A 24 1.40 -1.70 9.76
CA LEU A 24 0.89 -0.64 10.63
C LEU A 24 -0.37 -0.08 9.98
N ASP A 25 -1.50 -0.10 10.66
CA ASP A 25 -2.74 0.48 10.15
C ASP A 25 -2.65 2.01 10.06
N ILE A 26 -3.11 2.58 8.96
CA ILE A 26 -3.16 4.02 8.73
C ILE A 26 -4.61 4.50 8.62
N ARG A 27 -4.84 5.73 9.08
CA ARG A 27 -6.17 6.32 9.23
C ARG A 27 -6.42 7.41 8.20
N ALA A 28 -7.67 7.54 7.81
CA ALA A 28 -8.14 8.66 7.00
C ALA A 28 -8.11 9.96 7.81
N ASN A 29 -7.22 10.88 7.43
CA ASN A 29 -7.15 12.22 8.03
C ASN A 29 -8.02 13.19 7.23
N ILE A 30 -9.32 13.04 7.37
CA ILE A 30 -10.36 13.84 6.72
C ILE A 30 -11.23 14.50 7.77
N GLU A 31 -11.82 15.65 7.45
CA GLU A 31 -12.78 16.34 8.32
C GLU A 31 -14.21 15.85 8.09
N GLU A 32 -14.59 15.72 6.83
CA GLU A 32 -15.90 15.24 6.40
C GLU A 32 -15.77 13.85 5.80
N SER A 33 -16.79 13.00 5.99
CA SER A 33 -16.85 11.67 5.39
C SER A 33 -16.81 11.75 3.86
N ILE A 34 -16.23 10.74 3.23
CA ILE A 34 -16.15 10.57 1.78
C ILE A 34 -16.95 9.36 1.39
N THR A 35 -17.91 9.52 0.49
CA THR A 35 -18.67 8.39 -0.06
C THR A 35 -18.17 8.05 -1.46
N LEU A 36 -17.74 6.82 -1.66
CA LEU A 36 -17.31 6.27 -2.94
C LEU A 36 -18.46 5.48 -3.56
N ALA A 37 -18.93 5.91 -4.70
CA ALA A 37 -19.81 5.11 -5.56
C ALA A 37 -19.05 3.89 -6.12
N PRO A 38 -19.75 2.86 -6.62
CA PRO A 38 -19.11 1.75 -7.32
C PRO A 38 -18.17 2.22 -8.42
N LEU A 39 -16.94 1.66 -8.46
CA LEU A 39 -15.84 1.97 -9.38
C LEU A 39 -15.22 3.37 -9.20
N GLU A 40 -15.69 4.14 -8.25
CA GLU A 40 -15.11 5.45 -7.92
C GLU A 40 -13.83 5.28 -7.09
N ARG A 41 -12.86 6.17 -7.32
CA ARG A 41 -11.61 6.26 -6.56
C ARG A 41 -11.42 7.64 -5.97
N THR A 42 -10.69 7.70 -4.87
CA THR A 42 -10.30 8.96 -4.24
C THR A 42 -8.93 8.87 -3.61
N LEU A 43 -8.29 10.02 -3.48
CA LEU A 43 -7.02 10.19 -2.80
C LEU A 43 -7.28 10.61 -1.35
N VAL A 44 -7.05 9.71 -0.38
CA VAL A 44 -7.32 9.98 1.04
C VAL A 44 -6.04 10.43 1.73
N PRO A 45 -6.01 11.63 2.33
CA PRO A 45 -4.86 12.11 3.08
C PRO A 45 -4.71 11.36 4.40
N THR A 46 -3.47 11.24 4.88
CA THR A 46 -3.15 10.61 6.17
C THR A 46 -2.54 11.59 7.18
N GLY A 47 -2.05 12.73 6.72
CA GLY A 47 -1.29 13.70 7.52
C GLY A 47 0.09 13.19 7.94
N LEU A 48 0.59 12.10 7.38
CA LEU A 48 1.85 11.47 7.73
C LEU A 48 2.92 11.74 6.66
N TYR A 49 4.14 12.05 7.13
CA TYR A 49 5.31 12.27 6.30
C TYR A 49 6.46 11.46 6.91
N VAL A 50 7.19 10.71 6.11
CA VAL A 50 8.26 9.84 6.60
C VAL A 50 9.59 10.11 5.91
N GLU A 51 10.68 9.78 6.61
CA GLU A 51 12.01 9.69 6.04
C GLU A 51 12.55 8.29 6.32
N LEU A 52 12.58 7.46 5.29
CA LEU A 52 13.07 6.09 5.38
C LEU A 52 14.60 6.07 5.25
N PRO A 53 15.28 5.13 5.91
CA PRO A 53 16.70 4.88 5.64
C PRO A 53 16.90 4.40 4.20
N GLU A 54 18.06 4.68 3.63
CA GLU A 54 18.49 4.16 2.34
C GLU A 54 18.41 2.63 2.31
N GLY A 55 17.98 2.06 1.18
CA GLY A 55 17.78 0.63 1.00
C GLY A 55 16.45 0.09 1.52
N TYR A 56 15.55 0.98 1.97
CA TYR A 56 14.21 0.61 2.42
C TYR A 56 13.14 1.35 1.64
N GLU A 57 12.02 0.68 1.45
CA GLU A 57 10.77 1.23 0.93
C GLU A 57 9.66 1.06 1.96
N MET A 58 8.59 1.83 1.81
CA MET A 58 7.34 1.58 2.53
C MET A 58 6.25 1.29 1.52
N GLN A 59 5.56 0.17 1.70
CA GLN A 59 4.47 -0.23 0.83
C GLN A 59 3.13 0.09 1.49
N ILE A 60 2.23 0.67 0.71
CA ILE A 60 0.85 0.89 1.11
C ILE A 60 0.01 -0.25 0.53
N ARG A 61 -0.58 -1.03 1.42
CA ARG A 61 -1.35 -2.23 1.10
C ARG A 61 -2.79 -2.10 1.60
N PRO A 62 -3.75 -2.77 0.94
CA PRO A 62 -5.13 -2.81 1.43
C PRO A 62 -5.24 -3.58 2.74
N ARG A 63 -6.36 -3.35 3.45
CA ARG A 63 -6.75 -4.14 4.60
C ARG A 63 -7.70 -5.25 4.15
N SER A 64 -7.42 -6.47 4.58
CA SER A 64 -8.19 -7.65 4.20
C SER A 64 -9.69 -7.56 4.56
N GLY A 65 -9.99 -6.97 5.72
CA GLY A 65 -11.38 -6.79 6.15
C GLY A 65 -12.19 -5.87 5.25
N LEU A 66 -11.63 -4.73 4.83
CA LEU A 66 -12.27 -3.82 3.89
C LEU A 66 -12.41 -4.45 2.49
N ALA A 67 -11.38 -5.15 2.04
CA ALA A 67 -11.41 -5.83 0.76
C ALA A 67 -12.47 -6.94 0.72
N ALA A 68 -12.47 -7.83 1.70
CA ALA A 68 -13.35 -8.99 1.72
C ALA A 68 -14.83 -8.63 1.97
N LYS A 69 -15.10 -7.67 2.87
CA LYS A 69 -16.47 -7.34 3.27
C LYS A 69 -17.11 -6.25 2.43
N HIS A 70 -16.31 -5.30 1.93
CA HIS A 70 -16.83 -4.10 1.29
C HIS A 70 -16.28 -3.88 -0.12
N GLY A 71 -15.35 -4.70 -0.59
CA GLY A 71 -14.74 -4.52 -1.91
C GLY A 71 -13.89 -3.24 -2.03
N ILE A 72 -13.44 -2.69 -0.89
CA ILE A 72 -12.58 -1.50 -0.84
C ILE A 72 -11.13 -1.93 -0.82
N THR A 73 -10.36 -1.38 -1.74
CA THR A 73 -8.93 -1.69 -1.86
C THR A 73 -8.11 -0.47 -2.24
N VAL A 74 -6.81 -0.61 -2.20
CA VAL A 74 -5.86 0.40 -2.69
C VAL A 74 -5.67 0.17 -4.19
N LEU A 75 -5.96 1.17 -5.01
CA LEU A 75 -5.95 1.03 -6.47
C LEU A 75 -4.56 0.66 -7.01
N ASN A 76 -3.50 1.25 -6.49
CA ASN A 76 -2.11 0.95 -6.81
C ASN A 76 -1.51 -0.01 -5.76
N SER A 77 -2.05 -1.20 -5.63
CA SER A 77 -1.60 -2.19 -4.65
C SER A 77 -0.42 -3.03 -5.18
N PRO A 78 0.76 -2.95 -4.52
CA PRO A 78 1.09 -2.05 -3.43
C PRO A 78 1.47 -0.65 -3.91
N GLY A 79 1.11 0.37 -3.15
CA GLY A 79 1.69 1.70 -3.33
C GLY A 79 3.14 1.70 -2.84
N THR A 80 4.01 2.47 -3.49
CA THR A 80 5.44 2.55 -3.15
C THR A 80 5.77 3.93 -2.59
N ILE A 81 6.38 3.96 -1.40
CA ILE A 81 6.97 5.16 -0.81
C ILE A 81 8.48 4.98 -0.81
N ASP A 82 9.15 5.78 -1.62
CA ASP A 82 10.59 5.77 -1.76
C ASP A 82 11.28 6.44 -0.57
N ALA A 83 12.55 6.09 -0.31
CA ALA A 83 13.31 6.64 0.82
C ALA A 83 13.54 8.15 0.70
N ASP A 84 13.57 8.70 -0.50
CA ASP A 84 13.74 10.13 -0.79
C ASP A 84 12.42 10.90 -0.96
N TYR A 85 11.27 10.23 -0.87
CA TYR A 85 9.97 10.92 -0.88
C TYR A 85 9.74 11.68 0.43
N ARG A 86 9.41 12.96 0.33
CA ARG A 86 9.16 13.84 1.49
C ARG A 86 7.75 14.40 1.54
N GLY A 87 6.91 14.00 0.61
CA GLY A 87 5.52 14.41 0.56
C GLY A 87 4.63 13.67 1.56
N GLU A 88 3.40 14.13 1.66
CA GLU A 88 2.37 13.45 2.46
C GLU A 88 2.07 12.05 1.90
N ILE A 89 2.00 11.07 2.79
CA ILE A 89 1.47 9.76 2.44
C ILE A 89 -0.03 9.89 2.22
N LYS A 90 -0.49 9.55 1.03
CA LYS A 90 -1.90 9.50 0.66
C LYS A 90 -2.25 8.14 0.12
N VAL A 91 -3.48 7.70 0.38
CA VAL A 91 -3.98 6.38 -0.04
C VAL A 91 -4.98 6.55 -1.16
N ILE A 92 -4.75 5.88 -2.28
CA ILE A 92 -5.69 5.85 -3.40
C ILE A 92 -6.65 4.69 -3.17
N LEU A 93 -7.84 4.98 -2.64
CA LEU A 93 -8.88 3.98 -2.44
C LEU A 93 -9.80 3.88 -3.66
N VAL A 94 -10.23 2.67 -3.95
CA VAL A 94 -11.23 2.37 -4.99
C VAL A 94 -12.30 1.44 -4.43
N ASN A 95 -13.55 1.67 -4.84
CA ASN A 95 -14.69 0.82 -4.50
C ASN A 95 -14.96 -0.14 -5.67
N LEU A 96 -14.62 -1.41 -5.49
CA LEU A 96 -14.87 -2.48 -6.48
C LEU A 96 -16.14 -3.28 -6.17
N SER A 97 -16.97 -2.80 -5.23
CA SER A 97 -18.28 -3.38 -4.97
C SER A 97 -19.38 -2.76 -5.85
N ASN A 98 -20.59 -3.24 -5.72
CA ASN A 98 -21.76 -2.69 -6.39
C ASN A 98 -22.60 -1.77 -5.49
N GLU A 99 -22.11 -1.42 -4.31
CA GLU A 99 -22.77 -0.55 -3.34
C GLU A 99 -21.87 0.64 -2.97
N PRO A 100 -22.45 1.82 -2.67
CA PRO A 100 -21.66 2.92 -2.15
C PRO A 100 -21.00 2.57 -0.81
N PHE A 101 -19.80 3.09 -0.58
CA PHE A 101 -19.08 2.93 0.68
C PHE A 101 -18.68 4.32 1.23
N THR A 102 -18.93 4.54 2.49
CA THR A 102 -18.57 5.79 3.17
C THR A 102 -17.36 5.59 4.06
N ILE A 103 -16.33 6.42 3.84
CA ILE A 103 -15.12 6.49 4.64
C ILE A 103 -15.32 7.58 5.70
N GLU A 104 -15.19 7.21 6.97
CA GLU A 104 -15.29 8.15 8.08
C GLU A 104 -13.91 8.66 8.52
N ALA A 105 -13.88 9.85 9.12
CA ALA A 105 -12.67 10.42 9.71
C ALA A 105 -12.08 9.47 10.77
N GLY A 106 -10.76 9.20 10.66
CA GLY A 106 -10.06 8.32 11.59
C GLY A 106 -10.22 6.83 11.32
N GLU A 107 -11.01 6.45 10.33
CA GLU A 107 -11.15 5.05 9.93
C GLU A 107 -9.80 4.49 9.42
N ARG A 108 -9.50 3.25 9.77
CA ARG A 108 -8.32 2.55 9.29
C ARG A 108 -8.57 2.03 7.88
N ILE A 109 -7.93 2.65 6.90
CA ILE A 109 -8.23 2.47 5.47
C ILE A 109 -7.22 1.62 4.70
N ALA A 110 -6.01 1.51 5.22
CA ALA A 110 -4.91 0.79 4.59
C ALA A 110 -3.90 0.39 5.66
N GLN A 111 -2.82 -0.26 5.26
CA GLN A 111 -1.69 -0.57 6.12
C GLN A 111 -0.37 -0.25 5.43
N MET A 112 0.64 0.12 6.22
CA MET A 112 2.00 0.36 5.77
C MET A 112 2.90 -0.81 6.15
N VAL A 113 3.76 -1.24 5.24
CA VAL A 113 4.77 -2.27 5.49
C VAL A 113 6.12 -1.76 5.03
N VAL A 114 7.10 -1.73 5.93
CA VAL A 114 8.48 -1.39 5.58
C VAL A 114 9.20 -2.63 5.10
N ALA A 115 9.88 -2.53 3.97
CA ALA A 115 10.63 -3.63 3.37
C ALA A 115 11.99 -3.15 2.88
N ARG A 116 12.97 -4.06 2.90
CA ARG A 116 14.23 -3.88 2.21
C ARG A 116 14.04 -4.04 0.72
N HIS A 117 14.80 -3.29 -0.08
CA HIS A 117 14.84 -3.47 -1.52
C HIS A 117 16.26 -3.38 -2.05
N GLU A 118 16.47 -3.93 -3.23
CA GLU A 118 17.69 -3.77 -4.00
C GLU A 118 17.44 -2.82 -5.18
N GLN A 119 18.47 -2.06 -5.54
CA GLN A 119 18.51 -1.37 -6.83
C GLN A 119 19.39 -2.19 -7.77
N ILE A 120 18.97 -2.34 -9.01
CA ILE A 120 19.68 -3.12 -10.00
C ILE A 120 20.42 -2.20 -10.97
N GLU A 121 21.50 -2.72 -11.51
CA GLU A 121 22.18 -2.21 -12.69
C GLU A 121 21.96 -3.19 -13.84
N TRP A 122 21.55 -2.70 -15.00
CA TRP A 122 21.28 -3.55 -16.15
C TRP A 122 22.58 -3.97 -16.84
N GLU A 123 22.78 -5.27 -17.01
CA GLU A 123 23.77 -5.84 -17.91
C GLU A 123 23.05 -6.30 -19.19
N SER A 124 23.21 -5.53 -20.27
CA SER A 124 22.59 -5.87 -21.55
C SER A 124 23.30 -7.05 -22.20
N VAL A 125 22.54 -8.10 -22.46
CA VAL A 125 23.01 -9.30 -23.14
C VAL A 125 22.09 -9.64 -24.30
N GLU A 126 22.58 -10.40 -25.28
CA GLU A 126 21.76 -10.84 -26.43
C GLU A 126 20.95 -12.10 -26.09
N VAL A 127 21.44 -12.94 -25.17
CA VAL A 127 20.81 -14.22 -24.83
C VAL A 127 20.86 -14.44 -23.32
N LEU A 128 19.75 -14.90 -22.76
CA LEU A 128 19.66 -15.33 -21.36
C LEU A 128 20.07 -16.81 -21.21
N GLY A 129 20.46 -17.17 -19.99
CA GLY A 129 20.73 -18.57 -19.64
C GLY A 129 19.50 -19.47 -19.81
N THR A 130 19.70 -20.74 -20.04
CA THR A 130 18.63 -21.73 -20.21
C THR A 130 18.21 -22.34 -18.88
N THR A 131 16.93 -22.67 -18.75
CA THR A 131 16.37 -23.40 -17.62
C THR A 131 15.38 -24.47 -18.11
N GLU A 132 15.04 -25.45 -17.26
CA GLU A 132 14.00 -26.44 -17.58
C GLU A 132 12.65 -25.79 -17.85
N ARG A 133 12.29 -24.75 -17.11
CA ARG A 133 11.04 -23.99 -17.30
C ARG A 133 11.02 -23.24 -18.63
N GLY A 134 12.17 -22.72 -19.07
CA GLY A 134 12.27 -21.90 -20.29
C GLY A 134 11.31 -20.71 -20.24
N ALA A 135 10.55 -20.51 -21.31
CA ALA A 135 9.56 -19.44 -21.45
C ALA A 135 8.16 -19.78 -20.88
N GLY A 136 8.01 -20.92 -20.22
CA GLY A 136 6.72 -21.36 -19.66
C GLY A 136 6.18 -20.39 -18.59
N GLY A 137 4.97 -19.91 -18.81
CA GLY A 137 4.26 -18.98 -17.92
C GLY A 137 2.78 -18.92 -18.27
N PHE A 138 2.06 -17.97 -17.67
CA PHE A 138 0.63 -17.72 -17.94
C PHE A 138 -0.27 -18.96 -17.83
N GLY A 139 0.00 -19.80 -16.82
CA GLY A 139 -0.77 -21.03 -16.61
C GLY A 139 -0.27 -22.24 -17.42
N SER A 140 0.98 -22.22 -17.90
CA SER A 140 1.59 -23.34 -18.66
C SER A 140 1.60 -24.66 -17.89
N THR A 141 1.48 -24.64 -16.56
CA THR A 141 1.37 -25.83 -15.69
C THR A 141 -0.05 -26.31 -15.47
N GLY A 142 -1.06 -25.67 -16.10
CA GLY A 142 -2.47 -26.06 -15.98
C GLY A 142 -3.16 -25.55 -14.73
N ARG A 143 -4.39 -26.02 -14.51
CA ARG A 143 -5.28 -25.62 -13.38
C ARG A 143 -5.43 -26.71 -12.31
N GLY A 144 -4.79 -27.80 -12.49
CA GLY A 144 -4.90 -28.95 -11.58
C GLY A 144 -3.90 -28.97 -10.47
#